data_c3943a93db059cc8f52595a074687607
#
_entry.id   c3943a93db059cc8f52595a074687607
#
_cell.length_a   1.000
_cell.length_b   1.000
_cell.length_c   1.000
_cell.angle_alpha   90.00
_cell.angle_beta   90.00
_cell.angle_gamma   90.00
#
_symmetry.space_group_name_H-M   'P 1'
#
loop_
_entity.id
_entity.type
_entity.pdbx_description
1 polymer ?
#
loop_
_entity_poly.entity_id
_entity_poly.type
_entity_poly.pdbx_seq_one_letter_code
_entity_poly.pdbx_strand_id
1 'polypeptide(L)'
;QTRHFLRIIIEQANVPVVVDAGIGAPSHAAEAMEMGASACLVNTAIAVAGDPVAMAVAFKQAVEAGRMAYEAGLGLQADSFVAEASSPLTAFLND
;
A
#
# COMPACT_ATOMS: atom_id res chain seq x y z
N GLN A 1 3.42 13.57 -5.94
CA GLN A 1 4.80 13.41 -6.07
C GLN A 1 5.18 11.96 -6.24
N THR A 2 5.87 11.38 -5.29
CA THR A 2 6.39 10.04 -5.47
C THR A 2 5.30 8.99 -5.64
N ARG A 3 4.20 9.12 -4.90
CA ARG A 3 3.14 8.13 -5.01
C ARG A 3 2.48 8.15 -6.39
N HIS A 4 2.17 9.34 -6.88
CA HIS A 4 1.55 9.46 -8.21
C HIS A 4 2.51 8.98 -9.29
N PHE A 5 3.76 9.36 -9.19
CA PHE A 5 4.78 8.98 -10.13
C PHE A 5 5.02 7.47 -10.11
N LEU A 6 5.04 6.90 -8.91
CA LEU A 6 5.19 5.46 -8.74
C LEU A 6 4.04 4.69 -9.39
N ARG A 7 2.82 5.19 -9.24
CA ARG A 7 1.67 4.54 -9.87
C ARG A 7 1.84 4.50 -11.39
N ILE A 8 2.29 5.60 -11.98
CA ILE A 8 2.51 5.66 -13.43
C ILE A 8 3.56 4.64 -13.85
N ILE A 9 4.65 4.54 -13.10
CA ILE A 9 5.70 3.57 -13.42
C ILE A 9 5.16 2.15 -13.36
N ILE A 10 4.43 1.81 -12.33
CA ILE A 10 3.90 0.46 -12.16
C ILE A 10 2.92 0.14 -13.28
N GLU A 11 2.01 1.06 -13.60
CA GLU A 11 1.00 0.82 -14.62
C GLU A 11 1.59 0.69 -16.02
N GLN A 12 2.71 1.36 -16.27
CA GLN A 12 3.34 1.34 -17.58
C GLN A 12 4.39 0.24 -17.74
N ALA A 13 4.81 -0.36 -16.65
CA ALA A 13 5.89 -1.34 -16.69
C ALA A 13 5.44 -2.65 -17.30
N ASN A 14 6.31 -3.23 -18.12
CA ASN A 14 6.10 -4.56 -18.68
C ASN A 14 6.84 -5.62 -17.88
N VAL A 15 7.47 -5.23 -16.78
CA VAL A 15 8.27 -6.11 -15.92
C VAL A 15 7.87 -5.86 -14.48
N PRO A 16 8.17 -6.80 -13.57
CA PRO A 16 7.91 -6.57 -12.15
C PRO A 16 8.61 -5.32 -11.62
N VAL A 17 7.91 -4.61 -10.74
CA VAL A 17 8.44 -3.40 -10.12
C VAL A 17 8.63 -3.65 -8.63
N VAL A 18 9.82 -3.37 -8.15
CA VAL A 18 10.16 -3.50 -6.73
C VAL A 18 10.34 -2.10 -6.16
N VAL A 19 9.65 -1.82 -5.07
CA VAL A 19 9.68 -0.50 -4.43
C VAL A 19 10.60 -0.55 -3.23
N ASP A 20 11.55 0.37 -3.18
CA ASP A 20 12.54 0.42 -2.10
C ASP A 20 12.56 1.79 -1.44
N ALA A 21 12.84 2.81 -2.20
CA ALA A 21 13.00 4.16 -1.66
C ALA A 21 11.67 4.70 -1.14
N GLY A 22 11.71 5.36 0.00
CA GLY A 22 10.54 6.02 0.57
C GLY A 22 9.64 5.13 1.41
N ILE A 23 10.02 3.87 1.59
CA ILE A 23 9.27 2.98 2.47
C ILE A 23 9.69 3.25 3.91
N GLY A 24 8.89 4.03 4.62
CA GLY A 24 9.19 4.42 5.99
C GLY A 24 8.22 3.89 7.02
N ALA A 25 7.10 3.31 6.58
CA ALA A 25 6.07 2.80 7.48
C ALA A 25 5.33 1.65 6.80
N PRO A 26 4.70 0.76 7.58
CA PRO A 26 3.91 -0.33 6.97
C PRO A 26 2.84 0.16 6.00
N SER A 27 2.23 1.31 6.28
CA SER A 27 1.22 1.86 5.37
C SER A 27 1.80 2.18 4.00
N HIS A 28 3.06 2.59 3.92
CA HIS A 28 3.71 2.85 2.63
C HIS A 28 3.87 1.56 1.83
N ALA A 29 4.22 0.47 2.51
CA ALA A 29 4.37 -0.81 1.85
C ALA A 29 3.03 -1.33 1.35
N ALA A 30 1.99 -1.24 2.18
CA ALA A 30 0.65 -1.66 1.77
C ALA A 30 0.20 -0.88 0.54
N GLU A 31 0.41 0.43 0.55
CA GLU A 31 0.00 1.29 -0.56
C GLU A 31 0.74 0.92 -1.84
N ALA A 32 2.05 0.65 -1.75
CA ALA A 32 2.82 0.24 -2.92
C ALA A 32 2.30 -1.06 -3.50
N MET A 33 1.98 -2.03 -2.63
CA MET A 33 1.46 -3.30 -3.08
C MET A 33 0.08 -3.15 -3.71
N GLU A 34 -0.75 -2.26 -3.17
CA GLU A 34 -2.07 -1.98 -3.74
C GLU A 34 -1.96 -1.40 -5.14
N MET A 35 -0.90 -0.66 -5.43
CA MET A 35 -0.67 -0.14 -6.77
C MET A 35 -0.16 -1.19 -7.74
N GLY A 36 0.18 -2.37 -7.25
CA GLY A 36 0.63 -3.45 -8.11
C GLY A 36 2.12 -3.71 -8.09
N ALA A 37 2.84 -3.15 -7.13
CA ALA A 37 4.25 -3.47 -6.98
C ALA A 37 4.42 -4.97 -6.74
N SER A 38 5.49 -5.54 -7.25
CA SER A 38 5.76 -6.97 -7.09
C SER A 38 6.34 -7.28 -5.72
N ALA A 39 7.07 -6.34 -5.14
CA ALA A 39 7.68 -6.52 -3.83
C ALA A 39 8.09 -5.16 -3.27
N CYS A 40 8.37 -5.15 -1.98
CA CYS A 40 8.93 -3.99 -1.29
C CYS A 40 10.19 -4.40 -0.56
N LEU A 41 11.21 -3.54 -0.60
CA LEU A 41 12.41 -3.73 0.19
C LEU A 41 12.35 -2.77 1.36
N VAL A 42 12.43 -3.30 2.57
CA VAL A 42 12.34 -2.48 3.78
C VAL A 42 13.55 -2.81 4.64
N ASN A 43 14.26 -1.80 5.06
CA ASN A 43 15.48 -2.00 5.82
C ASN A 43 15.59 -1.02 6.97
N THR A 44 15.81 0.27 6.66
CA THR A 44 16.06 1.27 7.70
C THR A 44 14.87 1.43 8.63
N ALA A 45 13.65 1.41 8.11
CA ALA A 45 12.45 1.61 8.93
C ALA A 45 12.34 0.53 10.01
N ILE A 46 12.75 -0.69 9.70
CA ILE A 46 12.74 -1.77 10.68
C ILE A 46 13.90 -1.58 11.66
N ALA A 47 15.07 -1.26 11.14
CA ALA A 47 16.28 -1.16 11.97
C ALA A 47 16.17 -0.07 13.04
N VAL A 48 15.49 1.05 12.72
CA VAL A 48 15.39 2.17 13.66
C VAL A 48 14.13 2.13 14.52
N ALA A 49 13.30 1.12 14.35
CA ALA A 49 12.06 1.01 15.11
C ALA A 49 12.35 0.75 16.59
N GLY A 50 11.43 1.18 17.45
CA GLY A 50 11.53 0.89 18.87
C GLY A 50 11.50 -0.60 19.18
N ASP A 51 10.73 -1.35 18.38
CA ASP A 51 10.67 -2.81 18.46
C ASP A 51 10.83 -3.34 17.06
N PRO A 52 12.07 -3.63 16.62
CA PRO A 52 12.31 -4.05 15.24
C PRO A 52 11.59 -5.33 14.84
N VAL A 53 11.45 -6.29 15.75
CA VAL A 53 10.79 -7.55 15.42
C VAL A 53 9.31 -7.31 15.14
N ALA A 54 8.64 -6.57 16.02
CA ALA A 54 7.24 -6.24 15.81
C ALA A 54 7.05 -5.41 14.53
N MET A 55 7.98 -4.50 14.26
CA MET A 55 7.90 -3.69 13.04
C MET A 55 8.05 -4.56 11.80
N ALA A 56 8.94 -5.55 11.83
CA ALA A 56 9.10 -6.48 10.72
C ALA A 56 7.81 -7.26 10.46
N VAL A 57 7.16 -7.72 11.53
CA VAL A 57 5.88 -8.43 11.40
C VAL A 57 4.82 -7.50 10.81
N ALA A 58 4.77 -6.24 11.28
CA ALA A 58 3.81 -5.28 10.75
C ALA A 58 4.01 -5.05 9.26
N PHE A 59 5.27 -4.93 8.80
CA PHE A 59 5.54 -4.79 7.39
C PHE A 59 5.12 -6.01 6.59
N LYS A 60 5.36 -7.20 7.13
CA LYS A 60 4.93 -8.43 6.47
C LYS A 60 3.42 -8.43 6.27
N GLN A 61 2.68 -8.11 7.31
CA GLN A 61 1.23 -8.09 7.24
C GLN A 61 0.73 -7.01 6.28
N ALA A 62 1.39 -5.86 6.26
CA ALA A 62 1.00 -4.78 5.35
C ALA A 62 1.22 -5.17 3.89
N VAL A 63 2.35 -5.82 3.59
CA VAL A 63 2.63 -6.28 2.24
C VAL A 63 1.59 -7.32 1.81
N GLU A 64 1.27 -8.25 2.68
CA GLU A 64 0.29 -9.28 2.37
C GLU A 64 -1.10 -8.68 2.16
N ALA A 65 -1.48 -7.74 3.00
CA ALA A 65 -2.79 -7.07 2.86
C ALA A 65 -2.85 -6.27 1.57
N GLY A 66 -1.79 -5.54 1.25
CA GLY A 66 -1.76 -4.76 0.01
C GLY A 66 -1.83 -5.62 -1.22
N ARG A 67 -1.11 -6.74 -1.21
CA ARG A 67 -1.15 -7.67 -2.34
C ARG A 67 -2.53 -8.28 -2.50
N MET A 68 -3.14 -8.67 -1.39
CA MET A 68 -4.49 -9.23 -1.41
C MET A 68 -5.49 -8.24 -1.99
N ALA A 69 -5.39 -6.97 -1.58
CA ALA A 69 -6.27 -5.92 -2.09
C ALA A 69 -6.07 -5.70 -3.59
N TYR A 70 -4.82 -5.73 -4.04
CA TYR A 70 -4.52 -5.58 -5.45
C TYR A 70 -5.14 -6.72 -6.27
N GLU A 71 -4.99 -7.94 -5.79
CA GLU A 71 -5.52 -9.11 -6.49
C GLU A 71 -7.04 -9.15 -6.48
N ALA A 72 -7.65 -8.66 -5.41
CA ALA A 72 -9.11 -8.59 -5.32
C ALA A 72 -9.69 -7.52 -6.25
N GLY A 73 -8.88 -6.53 -6.60
CA GLY A 73 -9.32 -5.44 -7.45
C GLY A 73 -9.90 -4.30 -6.63
N LEU A 74 -9.11 -3.24 -6.51
CA LEU A 74 -9.56 -2.05 -5.78
C LEU A 74 -10.61 -1.32 -6.60
N GLY A 75 -11.58 -0.77 -5.92
CA GLY A 75 -12.54 0.10 -6.56
C GLY A 75 -11.93 1.47 -6.85
N LEU A 76 -12.78 2.43 -7.14
CA LEU A 76 -12.33 3.79 -7.34
C LEU A 76 -11.70 4.30 -6.05
N GLN A 77 -10.62 5.05 -6.22
CA GLN A 77 -9.81 5.48 -5.09
C GLN A 77 -10.22 6.86 -4.58
N ALA A 78 -9.24 7.74 -4.51
CA ALA A 78 -9.38 9.04 -3.87
C ALA A 78 -10.52 9.87 -4.44
N ASP A 79 -10.66 9.89 -5.76
CA ASP A 79 -11.64 10.75 -6.40
C ASP A 79 -13.07 10.36 -6.10
N SER A 80 -13.29 9.12 -5.74
CA SER A 80 -14.63 8.63 -5.44
C SER A 80 -14.91 8.56 -3.95
N PHE A 81 -13.99 9.05 -3.14
CA PHE A 81 -14.13 8.95 -1.69
C PHE A 81 -15.43 9.54 -1.19
N VAL A 82 -15.80 10.70 -1.68
CA VAL A 82 -17.03 11.36 -1.25
C VAL A 82 -18.24 10.53 -1.62
N ALA A 83 -18.25 9.99 -2.83
CA ALA A 83 -19.36 9.12 -3.25
C ALA A 83 -19.45 7.87 -2.38
N GLU A 84 -18.31 7.30 -2.07
CA GLU A 84 -18.28 6.12 -1.21
C GLU A 84 -18.77 6.42 0.20
N ALA A 85 -18.48 7.63 0.68
CA ALA A 85 -18.89 8.02 2.01
C ALA A 85 -20.40 8.06 2.14
N SER A 86 -21.12 8.20 1.03
CA SER A 86 -22.59 8.21 1.07
C SER A 86 -23.19 6.84 0.80
N SER A 87 -22.37 5.82 0.57
CA SER A 87 -22.87 4.48 0.33
C SER A 87 -23.26 3.82 1.66
N PRO A 88 -24.21 2.88 1.63
CA PRO A 88 -24.61 2.17 2.86
C PRO A 88 -23.43 1.45 3.51
N LEU A 89 -22.54 0.88 2.72
CA LEU A 89 -21.40 0.15 3.27
C LEU A 89 -20.45 1.10 4.00
N THR A 90 -20.17 2.24 3.40
CA THR A 90 -19.30 3.22 4.02
C THR A 90 -19.92 3.79 5.29
N ALA A 91 -21.23 4.06 5.25
CA ALA A 91 -21.93 4.54 6.43
C ALA A 91 -21.85 3.52 7.57
N PHE A 92 -21.97 2.25 7.24
CA PHE A 92 -21.86 1.18 8.22
C PHE A 92 -20.47 1.17 8.86
N LEU A 93 -19.43 1.34 8.06
CA LEU A 93 -18.07 1.31 8.56
C LEU A 93 -17.73 2.53 9.41
N ASN A 94 -18.40 3.63 9.17
CA ASN A 94 -18.14 4.87 9.90
C ASN A 94 -18.89 4.94 11.24
N ASP A 95 -19.81 4.03 11.47
CA ASP A 95 -20.50 3.97 12.74
C ASP A 95 -19.60 3.35 13.79
#